data_4560b134e78fe12c2e4640d852d9d5de
#
_entry.id   4560b134e78fe12c2e4640d852d9d5de
#
_cell.length_a   1.000
_cell.length_b   1.000
_cell.length_c   1.000
_cell.angle_alpha   90.00
_cell.angle_beta   90.00
_cell.angle_gamma   90.00
#
_symmetry.space_group_name_H-M   'P 1'
#
loop_
_entity.id
_entity.type
_entity.pdbx_description
1 polymer ?
#
loop_
_entity_poly.entity_id
_entity_poly.type
_entity_poly.pdbx_seq_one_letter_code
_entity_poly.pdbx_strand_id
1 'polypeptide(L)'
;SPDPLNATELNLLAHYLSHTSQTIPFDSLDLYALAVGVPNLAFKCKAVMSSLLSLAAACRCHDIANENTQRPLDTRTLTEINDLLALAERHHAASLRHIQATMQITESYDNVLANAALMVLYASASHSIRVHLAATAEKYGQRLPTELLPQHSQWISFTRAAHTASSAILNDIVNATPPSSTVVDTGSESHEAVSSPLSPQDGPSPETKSLFLPLVASTCDRALGNLRRRAERTTAEQRSSAFCSAIDQRRAHALLETITILESCASAALSPGASDKGKVVFTASPNTQHTSVFGCSRGVSPWVARYMISVTSMEAPQILRRIIMSFLNKAPTEFLNIVRSVLDSPTVKGRNENTTLPASSATREPLMVTPIHILAMDIFAHWLVLVMLLDGVWWISNIGQWELSQVISLMKRQNVLSQLADSSEMWWPESMYLVKRELTPDS
;
A
#
# COMPACT_ATOMS: atom_id res chain seq x y z
N SER A 1 -6.42 32.77 -10.13
CA SER A 1 -6.75 31.76 -11.16
C SER A 1 -5.71 30.68 -11.13
N PRO A 2 -6.09 29.39 -11.25
CA PRO A 2 -5.11 28.34 -11.47
C PRO A 2 -4.36 28.64 -12.80
N ASP A 3 -3.04 28.38 -12.79
CA ASP A 3 -2.26 28.47 -14.03
C ASP A 3 -2.83 27.50 -15.06
N PRO A 4 -2.86 27.85 -16.34
CA PRO A 4 -3.39 26.99 -17.39
C PRO A 4 -2.54 25.71 -17.48
N LEU A 5 -3.21 24.56 -17.60
CA LEU A 5 -2.54 23.28 -17.84
C LEU A 5 -1.89 23.29 -19.23
N ASN A 6 -0.69 22.74 -19.33
CA ASN A 6 -0.03 22.54 -20.61
C ASN A 6 -0.61 21.32 -21.35
N ALA A 7 -0.19 21.09 -22.60
CA ALA A 7 -0.73 20.00 -23.43
C ALA A 7 -0.52 18.60 -22.81
N THR A 8 0.62 18.35 -22.17
CA THR A 8 0.89 17.08 -21.49
C THR A 8 -0.01 16.89 -20.29
N GLU A 9 -0.18 17.93 -19.47
CA GLU A 9 -1.08 17.91 -18.31
C GLU A 9 -2.54 17.72 -18.71
N LEU A 10 -2.98 18.35 -19.81
CA LEU A 10 -4.33 18.14 -20.37
C LEU A 10 -4.53 16.70 -20.83
N ASN A 11 -3.53 16.09 -21.47
CA ASN A 11 -3.58 14.67 -21.85
C ASN A 11 -3.65 13.76 -20.63
N LEU A 12 -2.89 14.05 -19.56
CA LEU A 12 -2.96 13.29 -18.30
C LEU A 12 -4.30 13.47 -17.61
N LEU A 13 -4.87 14.67 -17.60
CA LEU A 13 -6.22 14.90 -17.06
C LEU A 13 -7.27 14.10 -17.84
N ALA A 14 -7.19 14.11 -19.17
CA ALA A 14 -8.08 13.31 -20.02
C ALA A 14 -7.93 11.80 -19.73
N HIS A 15 -6.68 11.32 -19.60
CA HIS A 15 -6.40 9.93 -19.22
C HIS A 15 -6.94 9.59 -17.83
N TYR A 16 -6.83 10.49 -16.84
CA TYR A 16 -7.44 10.28 -15.53
C TYR A 16 -8.94 10.11 -15.62
N LEU A 17 -9.62 11.04 -16.31
CA LEU A 17 -11.09 11.04 -16.38
C LEU A 17 -11.65 9.84 -17.15
N SER A 18 -10.99 9.41 -18.22
CA SER A 18 -11.45 8.32 -19.09
C SER A 18 -10.99 6.93 -18.67
N HIS A 19 -9.86 6.82 -17.96
CA HIS A 19 -9.23 5.53 -17.67
C HIS A 19 -8.85 5.37 -16.19
N THR A 20 -7.92 6.17 -15.65
CA THR A 20 -7.38 5.97 -14.30
C THR A 20 -8.47 5.89 -13.23
N SER A 21 -9.45 6.81 -13.27
CA SER A 21 -10.56 6.86 -12.31
C SER A 21 -11.48 5.65 -12.36
N GLN A 22 -11.43 4.86 -13.44
CA GLN A 22 -12.26 3.66 -13.63
C GLN A 22 -11.54 2.38 -13.22
N THR A 23 -10.20 2.39 -13.16
CA THR A 23 -9.40 1.19 -12.88
C THR A 23 -9.13 0.96 -11.39
N ILE A 24 -9.46 1.91 -10.53
CA ILE A 24 -9.19 1.85 -9.09
C ILE A 24 -10.42 1.49 -8.26
N PRO A 25 -11.64 1.98 -8.60
CA PRO A 25 -12.82 1.78 -7.77
C PRO A 25 -13.18 0.32 -7.57
N PHE A 26 -13.65 0.00 -6.35
CA PHE A 26 -14.23 -1.29 -6.01
C PHE A 26 -15.76 -1.25 -6.05
N ASP A 27 -16.33 -0.18 -5.55
CA ASP A 27 -17.77 0.02 -5.40
C ASP A 27 -18.24 1.38 -5.95
N SER A 28 -19.52 1.64 -5.84
CA SER A 28 -20.13 2.89 -6.29
C SER A 28 -19.63 4.12 -5.52
N LEU A 29 -19.24 3.97 -4.25
CA LEU A 29 -18.68 5.06 -3.44
C LEU A 29 -17.29 5.45 -3.94
N ASP A 30 -16.44 4.46 -4.17
CA ASP A 30 -15.10 4.64 -4.75
C ASP A 30 -15.20 5.28 -6.13
N LEU A 31 -16.13 4.78 -6.97
CA LEU A 31 -16.34 5.29 -8.32
C LEU A 31 -16.78 6.76 -8.29
N TYR A 32 -17.74 7.11 -7.45
CA TYR A 32 -18.16 8.50 -7.29
C TYR A 32 -17.00 9.37 -6.79
N ALA A 33 -16.27 8.91 -5.76
CA ALA A 33 -15.15 9.66 -5.20
C ALA A 33 -14.07 9.95 -6.24
N LEU A 34 -13.65 8.95 -7.01
CA LEU A 34 -12.53 9.08 -7.95
C LEU A 34 -12.94 9.67 -9.31
N ALA A 35 -14.14 9.36 -9.82
CA ALA A 35 -14.56 9.83 -11.13
C ALA A 35 -15.28 11.19 -11.10
N VAL A 36 -15.86 11.58 -9.97
CA VAL A 36 -16.64 12.83 -9.84
C VAL A 36 -16.10 13.73 -8.73
N GLY A 37 -15.99 13.23 -7.51
CA GLY A 37 -15.67 14.03 -6.33
C GLY A 37 -14.27 14.64 -6.41
N VAL A 38 -13.25 13.83 -6.64
CA VAL A 38 -11.85 14.26 -6.75
C VAL A 38 -11.63 15.23 -7.93
N PRO A 39 -12.11 14.99 -9.16
CA PRO A 39 -12.03 15.98 -10.24
C PRO A 39 -12.66 17.32 -9.88
N ASN A 40 -13.83 17.33 -9.26
CA ASN A 40 -14.48 18.57 -8.84
C ASN A 40 -13.67 19.36 -7.80
N LEU A 41 -12.96 18.67 -6.89
CA LEU A 41 -12.02 19.32 -5.98
C LEU A 41 -10.76 19.79 -6.72
N ALA A 42 -10.24 19.01 -7.64
CA ALA A 42 -9.03 19.32 -8.40
C ALA A 42 -9.17 20.60 -9.23
N PHE A 43 -10.33 20.85 -9.84
CA PHE A 43 -10.60 22.09 -10.56
C PHE A 43 -10.60 23.35 -9.67
N LYS A 44 -10.76 23.18 -8.35
CA LYS A 44 -10.79 24.28 -7.37
C LYS A 44 -9.50 24.37 -6.55
N CYS A 45 -8.70 23.29 -6.50
CA CYS A 45 -7.52 23.18 -5.64
C CYS A 45 -6.29 22.67 -6.41
N LYS A 46 -5.25 23.50 -6.54
CA LYS A 46 -4.00 23.14 -7.21
C LYS A 46 -3.32 21.91 -6.62
N ALA A 47 -3.40 21.71 -5.31
CA ALA A 47 -2.81 20.56 -4.65
C ALA A 47 -3.46 19.26 -5.11
N VAL A 48 -4.81 19.22 -5.12
CA VAL A 48 -5.57 18.05 -5.55
C VAL A 48 -5.36 17.80 -7.05
N MET A 49 -5.33 18.86 -7.89
CA MET A 49 -5.01 18.74 -9.32
C MET A 49 -3.62 18.12 -9.52
N SER A 50 -2.61 18.59 -8.79
CA SER A 50 -1.26 18.05 -8.89
C SER A 50 -1.20 16.57 -8.48
N SER A 51 -1.89 16.16 -7.42
CA SER A 51 -1.96 14.75 -7.02
C SER A 51 -2.72 13.88 -8.03
N LEU A 52 -3.78 14.40 -8.63
CA LEU A 52 -4.52 13.73 -9.70
C LEU A 52 -3.63 13.49 -10.92
N LEU A 53 -2.87 14.51 -11.36
CA LEU A 53 -1.94 14.40 -12.48
C LEU A 53 -0.78 13.44 -12.20
N SER A 54 -0.27 13.39 -10.93
CA SER A 54 0.74 12.42 -10.53
C SER A 54 0.24 10.98 -10.68
N LEU A 55 -0.98 10.72 -10.21
CA LEU A 55 -1.60 9.39 -10.29
C LEU A 55 -1.89 8.99 -11.73
N ALA A 56 -2.38 9.93 -12.56
CA ALA A 56 -2.62 9.71 -13.98
C ALA A 56 -1.33 9.37 -14.73
N ALA A 57 -0.23 10.08 -14.44
CA ALA A 57 1.07 9.80 -15.03
C ALA A 57 1.61 8.41 -14.62
N ALA A 58 1.45 8.02 -13.36
CA ALA A 58 1.79 6.67 -12.91
C ALA A 58 0.94 5.58 -13.61
N CYS A 59 -0.37 5.79 -13.73
CA CYS A 59 -1.23 4.86 -14.48
C CYS A 59 -0.79 4.73 -15.94
N ARG A 60 -0.47 5.84 -16.60
CA ARG A 60 0.05 5.81 -17.97
C ARG A 60 1.38 5.06 -18.10
N CYS A 61 2.29 5.22 -17.13
CA CYS A 61 3.53 4.43 -17.08
C CYS A 61 3.26 2.93 -16.94
N HIS A 62 2.28 2.55 -16.12
CA HIS A 62 1.87 1.16 -15.97
C HIS A 62 1.36 0.58 -17.29
N ASP A 63 0.49 1.32 -18.00
CA ASP A 63 -0.04 0.88 -19.31
C ASP A 63 1.10 0.66 -20.32
N ILE A 64 2.03 1.63 -20.44
CA ILE A 64 3.19 1.53 -21.34
C ILE A 64 4.08 0.34 -20.96
N ALA A 65 4.32 0.11 -19.67
CA ALA A 65 5.14 -1.00 -19.21
C ALA A 65 4.49 -2.37 -19.52
N ASN A 66 3.16 -2.48 -19.36
CA ASN A 66 2.42 -3.71 -19.64
C ASN A 66 2.31 -4.05 -21.12
N GLU A 67 2.22 -3.04 -22.00
CA GLU A 67 2.24 -3.28 -23.46
C GLU A 67 3.53 -3.96 -23.93
N ASN A 68 4.60 -3.87 -23.15
CA ASN A 68 5.94 -4.34 -23.50
C ASN A 68 6.45 -5.52 -22.65
N THR A 69 5.61 -6.21 -21.89
CA THR A 69 6.01 -7.25 -20.92
C THR A 69 6.78 -8.44 -21.52
N GLN A 70 6.56 -8.75 -22.78
CA GLN A 70 7.19 -9.91 -23.46
C GLN A 70 8.48 -9.58 -24.20
N ARG A 71 9.00 -8.36 -24.06
CA ARG A 71 10.22 -7.91 -24.76
C ARG A 71 11.17 -7.18 -23.81
N PRO A 72 12.48 -7.19 -24.09
CA PRO A 72 13.40 -6.31 -23.39
C PRO A 72 12.92 -4.85 -23.52
N LEU A 73 13.04 -4.08 -22.44
CA LEU A 73 12.68 -2.67 -22.44
C LEU A 73 13.58 -1.90 -23.40
N ASP A 74 13.01 -1.33 -24.46
CA ASP A 74 13.78 -0.49 -25.38
C ASP A 74 14.09 0.88 -24.75
N THR A 75 15.13 1.55 -25.27
CA THR A 75 15.58 2.84 -24.74
C THR A 75 14.51 3.91 -24.85
N ARG A 76 13.66 3.87 -25.88
CA ARG A 76 12.60 4.85 -26.09
C ARG A 76 11.51 4.70 -25.03
N THR A 77 11.05 3.48 -24.80
CA THR A 77 10.05 3.15 -23.76
C THR A 77 10.57 3.54 -22.38
N LEU A 78 11.82 3.20 -22.05
CA LEU A 78 12.45 3.60 -20.78
C LEU A 78 12.52 5.11 -20.60
N THR A 79 12.86 5.85 -21.68
CA THR A 79 12.91 7.32 -21.63
C THR A 79 11.51 7.89 -21.40
N GLU A 80 10.50 7.41 -22.12
CA GLU A 80 9.10 7.86 -21.96
C GLU A 80 8.59 7.62 -20.54
N ILE A 81 8.81 6.43 -19.98
CA ILE A 81 8.44 6.09 -18.60
C ILE A 81 9.19 6.99 -17.60
N ASN A 82 10.50 7.20 -17.80
CA ASN A 82 11.31 8.06 -16.95
C ASN A 82 10.80 9.50 -16.93
N ASP A 83 10.48 10.06 -18.08
CA ASP A 83 9.96 11.43 -18.21
C ASP A 83 8.59 11.58 -17.55
N LEU A 84 7.71 10.59 -17.71
CA LEU A 84 6.40 10.57 -17.05
C LEU A 84 6.52 10.42 -15.53
N LEU A 85 7.39 9.54 -15.02
CA LEU A 85 7.64 9.39 -13.58
C LEU A 85 8.27 10.65 -12.99
N ALA A 86 9.22 11.29 -13.70
CA ALA A 86 9.80 12.55 -13.26
C ALA A 86 8.74 13.68 -13.24
N LEU A 87 7.81 13.70 -14.19
CA LEU A 87 6.68 14.63 -14.19
C LEU A 87 5.75 14.35 -13.02
N ALA A 88 5.43 13.08 -12.76
CA ALA A 88 4.61 12.65 -11.62
C ALA A 88 5.23 13.07 -10.28
N GLU A 89 6.53 12.90 -10.10
CA GLU A 89 7.24 13.32 -8.89
C GLU A 89 7.21 14.84 -8.69
N ARG A 90 7.38 15.62 -9.77
CA ARG A 90 7.26 17.09 -9.70
C ARG A 90 5.86 17.52 -9.25
N HIS A 91 4.82 16.91 -9.80
CA HIS A 91 3.44 17.18 -9.39
C HIS A 91 3.18 16.74 -7.93
N HIS A 92 3.68 15.58 -7.54
CA HIS A 92 3.57 15.10 -6.16
C HIS A 92 4.25 16.06 -5.17
N ALA A 93 5.48 16.49 -5.46
CA ALA A 93 6.19 17.48 -4.64
C ALA A 93 5.49 18.84 -4.62
N ALA A 94 4.89 19.29 -5.73
CA ALA A 94 4.10 20.50 -5.79
C ALA A 94 2.83 20.39 -4.93
N SER A 95 2.13 19.26 -5.00
CA SER A 95 0.96 18.99 -4.17
C SER A 95 1.28 19.08 -2.67
N LEU A 96 2.35 18.44 -2.21
CA LEU A 96 2.80 18.50 -0.81
C LEU A 96 3.03 19.94 -0.34
N ARG A 97 3.75 20.73 -1.14
CA ARG A 97 4.01 22.16 -0.81
C ARG A 97 2.72 22.98 -0.72
N HIS A 98 1.79 22.76 -1.65
CA HIS A 98 0.52 23.47 -1.67
C HIS A 98 -0.38 23.10 -0.48
N ILE A 99 -0.46 21.83 -0.13
CA ILE A 99 -1.23 21.38 1.04
C ILE A 99 -0.66 21.98 2.33
N GLN A 100 0.65 21.92 2.53
CA GLN A 100 1.32 22.50 3.70
C GLN A 100 1.03 24.00 3.85
N ALA A 101 1.07 24.74 2.74
CA ALA A 101 0.76 26.17 2.74
C ALA A 101 -0.72 26.45 3.04
N THR A 102 -1.62 25.55 2.65
CA THR A 102 -3.08 25.76 2.75
C THR A 102 -3.64 25.28 4.09
N MET A 103 -3.02 24.29 4.76
CA MET A 103 -3.51 23.74 6.04
C MET A 103 -3.72 24.79 7.14
N GLN A 104 -3.02 25.91 7.09
CA GLN A 104 -3.13 26.98 8.09
C GLN A 104 -4.32 27.93 7.84
N ILE A 105 -4.97 27.85 6.68
CA ILE A 105 -5.93 28.87 6.22
C ILE A 105 -7.32 28.27 5.91
N THR A 106 -7.45 26.93 5.85
CA THR A 106 -8.60 26.27 5.23
C THR A 106 -9.72 25.97 6.23
N GLU A 107 -10.94 26.41 5.90
CA GLU A 107 -12.18 26.03 6.61
C GLU A 107 -12.67 24.62 6.23
N SER A 108 -12.17 24.03 5.13
CA SER A 108 -12.57 22.71 4.63
C SER A 108 -11.37 21.76 4.51
N TYR A 109 -11.49 20.59 5.12
CA TYR A 109 -10.49 19.52 5.07
C TYR A 109 -10.63 18.58 3.86
N ASP A 110 -11.64 18.77 3.01
CA ASP A 110 -11.87 17.92 1.84
C ASP A 110 -10.62 17.78 0.94
N ASN A 111 -9.96 18.93 0.68
CA ASN A 111 -8.77 18.95 -0.15
C ASN A 111 -7.60 18.18 0.49
N VAL A 112 -7.44 18.27 1.82
CA VAL A 112 -6.37 17.56 2.56
C VAL A 112 -6.61 16.06 2.50
N LEU A 113 -7.84 15.64 2.77
CA LEU A 113 -8.22 14.23 2.80
C LEU A 113 -8.18 13.58 1.40
N ALA A 114 -8.75 14.25 0.40
CA ALA A 114 -8.69 13.77 -0.98
C ALA A 114 -7.24 13.67 -1.48
N ASN A 115 -6.42 14.68 -1.16
CA ASN A 115 -5.00 14.67 -1.48
C ASN A 115 -4.26 13.51 -0.81
N ALA A 116 -4.52 13.24 0.48
CA ALA A 116 -3.91 12.13 1.20
C ALA A 116 -4.23 10.77 0.54
N ALA A 117 -5.48 10.55 0.11
CA ALA A 117 -5.87 9.34 -0.60
C ALA A 117 -5.13 9.17 -1.93
N LEU A 118 -5.06 10.23 -2.74
CA LEU A 118 -4.34 10.22 -4.02
C LEU A 118 -2.84 9.98 -3.84
N MET A 119 -2.25 10.53 -2.78
CA MET A 119 -0.82 10.34 -2.45
C MET A 119 -0.49 8.88 -2.13
N VAL A 120 -1.35 8.17 -1.40
CA VAL A 120 -1.17 6.74 -1.10
C VAL A 120 -1.22 5.92 -2.39
N LEU A 121 -2.21 6.18 -3.24
CA LEU A 121 -2.34 5.50 -4.53
C LEU A 121 -1.12 5.77 -5.42
N TYR A 122 -0.69 7.02 -5.53
CA TYR A 122 0.50 7.38 -6.31
C TYR A 122 1.77 6.71 -5.77
N ALA A 123 2.00 6.74 -4.45
CA ALA A 123 3.19 6.15 -3.84
C ALA A 123 3.28 4.65 -4.12
N SER A 124 2.18 3.93 -3.96
CA SER A 124 2.10 2.49 -4.27
C SER A 124 2.29 2.24 -5.78
N ALA A 125 1.60 2.99 -6.64
CA ALA A 125 1.70 2.85 -8.09
C ALA A 125 3.12 3.13 -8.60
N SER A 126 3.75 4.22 -8.16
CA SER A 126 5.13 4.58 -8.52
C SER A 126 6.12 3.49 -8.11
N HIS A 127 5.95 2.90 -6.91
CA HIS A 127 6.78 1.80 -6.46
C HIS A 127 6.53 0.52 -7.26
N SER A 128 5.25 0.18 -7.52
CA SER A 128 4.86 -0.98 -8.36
C SER A 128 5.48 -0.93 -9.75
N ILE A 129 5.46 0.24 -10.39
CA ILE A 129 6.07 0.45 -11.71
C ILE A 129 7.59 0.22 -11.65
N ARG A 130 8.29 0.81 -10.67
CA ARG A 130 9.73 0.61 -10.50
C ARG A 130 10.10 -0.86 -10.25
N VAL A 131 9.29 -1.55 -9.44
CA VAL A 131 9.43 -3.00 -9.21
C VAL A 131 9.25 -3.78 -10.52
N HIS A 132 8.23 -3.46 -11.30
CA HIS A 132 8.00 -4.11 -12.60
C HIS A 132 9.17 -3.90 -13.56
N LEU A 133 9.67 -2.68 -13.67
CA LEU A 133 10.84 -2.37 -14.50
C LEU A 133 12.10 -3.11 -14.02
N ALA A 134 12.32 -3.18 -12.69
CA ALA A 134 13.47 -3.88 -12.13
C ALA A 134 13.39 -5.38 -12.37
N ALA A 135 12.23 -5.99 -12.17
CA ALA A 135 12.01 -7.41 -12.45
C ALA A 135 12.20 -7.74 -13.93
N THR A 136 11.67 -6.90 -14.84
CA THR A 136 11.86 -7.06 -16.29
C THR A 136 13.32 -6.89 -16.68
N ALA A 137 14.02 -5.89 -16.14
CA ALA A 137 15.44 -5.68 -16.41
C ALA A 137 16.30 -6.87 -15.92
N GLU A 138 15.99 -7.41 -14.73
CA GLU A 138 16.68 -8.60 -14.20
C GLU A 138 16.47 -9.81 -15.10
N LYS A 139 15.24 -10.06 -15.57
CA LYS A 139 14.89 -11.16 -16.49
C LYS A 139 15.71 -11.12 -17.78
N TYR A 140 15.96 -9.93 -18.33
CA TYR A 140 16.68 -9.73 -19.59
C TYR A 140 18.15 -9.31 -19.42
N GLY A 141 18.67 -9.29 -18.20
CA GLY A 141 20.07 -8.90 -17.92
C GLY A 141 20.36 -7.42 -18.25
N GLN A 142 19.37 -6.55 -18.23
CA GLN A 142 19.49 -5.13 -18.53
C GLN A 142 19.84 -4.32 -17.27
N ARG A 143 20.51 -3.19 -17.45
CA ARG A 143 20.74 -2.22 -16.36
C ARG A 143 19.73 -1.08 -16.46
N LEU A 144 19.06 -0.80 -15.35
CA LEU A 144 18.17 0.35 -15.23
C LEU A 144 18.95 1.60 -14.79
N PRO A 145 18.53 2.80 -15.25
CA PRO A 145 18.92 4.07 -14.64
C PRO A 145 18.61 4.09 -13.14
N THR A 146 19.44 4.77 -12.35
CA THR A 146 19.29 4.85 -10.89
C THR A 146 17.97 5.48 -10.46
N GLU A 147 17.43 6.38 -11.26
CA GLU A 147 16.15 7.09 -11.07
C GLU A 147 14.95 6.13 -11.14
N LEU A 148 15.09 5.02 -11.86
CA LEU A 148 14.04 4.01 -12.05
C LEU A 148 14.15 2.84 -11.05
N LEU A 149 15.15 2.84 -10.19
CA LEU A 149 15.31 1.76 -9.18
C LEU A 149 14.22 1.86 -8.11
N PRO A 150 13.71 0.73 -7.59
CA PRO A 150 12.77 0.70 -6.47
C PRO A 150 13.31 1.40 -5.21
N GLN A 151 12.43 2.11 -4.51
CA GLN A 151 12.73 2.80 -3.25
C GLN A 151 11.94 2.13 -2.12
N HIS A 152 12.54 1.11 -1.51
CA HIS A 152 11.88 0.13 -0.64
C HIS A 152 11.09 0.70 0.53
N SER A 153 11.55 1.77 1.20
CA SER A 153 10.87 2.31 2.38
C SER A 153 9.92 3.47 2.07
N GLN A 154 10.03 4.08 0.90
CA GLN A 154 9.34 5.33 0.62
C GLN A 154 7.81 5.16 0.55
N TRP A 155 7.32 4.12 -0.12
CA TRP A 155 5.89 3.83 -0.23
C TRP A 155 5.24 3.51 1.13
N ILE A 156 5.96 2.81 2.03
CA ILE A 156 5.54 2.56 3.41
C ILE A 156 5.39 3.88 4.17
N SER A 157 6.39 4.76 4.02
CA SER A 157 6.42 6.07 4.68
C SER A 157 5.26 6.96 4.25
N PHE A 158 4.98 7.05 2.96
CA PHE A 158 3.88 7.85 2.44
C PHE A 158 2.52 7.30 2.86
N THR A 159 2.33 5.98 2.81
CA THR A 159 1.09 5.34 3.27
C THR A 159 0.83 5.69 4.74
N ARG A 160 1.85 5.56 5.60
CA ARG A 160 1.72 5.87 7.02
C ARG A 160 1.48 7.36 7.29
N ALA A 161 2.21 8.25 6.61
CA ALA A 161 2.05 9.70 6.78
C ALA A 161 0.64 10.17 6.38
N ALA A 162 0.13 9.68 5.25
CA ALA A 162 -1.22 10.01 4.80
C ALA A 162 -2.30 9.49 5.76
N HIS A 163 -2.15 8.26 6.28
CA HIS A 163 -3.04 7.72 7.29
C HIS A 163 -3.02 8.56 8.57
N THR A 164 -1.85 8.91 9.08
CA THR A 164 -1.72 9.71 10.31
C THR A 164 -2.37 11.08 10.16
N ALA A 165 -2.14 11.76 9.03
CA ALA A 165 -2.75 13.05 8.74
C ALA A 165 -4.28 12.95 8.63
N SER A 166 -4.80 11.91 8.00
CA SER A 166 -6.23 11.70 7.84
C SER A 166 -6.92 11.31 9.15
N SER A 167 -6.30 10.45 9.96
CA SER A 167 -6.86 9.95 11.22
C SER A 167 -7.08 11.06 12.23
N ALA A 168 -6.18 12.05 12.28
CA ALA A 168 -6.34 13.22 13.17
C ALA A 168 -7.63 14.01 12.87
N ILE A 169 -7.99 14.12 11.58
CA ILE A 169 -9.21 14.82 11.14
C ILE A 169 -10.44 13.93 11.34
N LEU A 170 -10.35 12.66 10.97
CA LEU A 170 -11.49 11.75 10.92
C LEU A 170 -11.92 11.24 12.31
N ASN A 171 -11.01 11.11 13.26
CA ASN A 171 -11.32 10.68 14.63
C ASN A 171 -12.36 11.61 15.29
N ASP A 172 -12.25 12.90 15.05
CA ASP A 172 -13.22 13.86 15.56
C ASP A 172 -14.62 13.67 14.97
N ILE A 173 -14.70 13.19 13.72
CA ILE A 173 -15.96 12.94 13.01
C ILE A 173 -16.58 11.61 13.51
N VAL A 174 -15.80 10.55 13.60
CA VAL A 174 -16.26 9.23 14.04
C VAL A 174 -16.73 9.28 15.50
N ASN A 175 -15.98 9.96 16.38
CA ASN A 175 -16.33 10.08 17.81
C ASN A 175 -17.54 11.00 18.06
N ALA A 176 -17.85 11.91 17.13
CA ALA A 176 -19.03 12.79 17.23
C ALA A 176 -20.33 12.11 16.80
N THR A 177 -20.27 10.91 16.22
CA THR A 177 -21.45 10.15 15.77
C THR A 177 -21.92 9.24 16.90
N PRO A 178 -23.13 9.45 17.50
CA PRO A 178 -23.64 8.54 18.53
C PRO A 178 -23.90 7.16 17.90
N PRO A 179 -23.68 6.07 18.65
CA PRO A 179 -23.97 4.71 18.16
C PRO A 179 -25.48 4.63 17.85
N SER A 180 -25.81 4.54 16.57
CA SER A 180 -27.21 4.41 16.13
C SER A 180 -27.73 3.04 16.57
N SER A 181 -28.47 3.04 17.67
CA SER A 181 -29.31 1.92 18.09
C SER A 181 -30.54 1.84 17.15
N THR A 182 -30.88 0.59 16.83
CA THR A 182 -32.12 0.10 16.23
C THR A 182 -32.29 0.28 14.72
N VAL A 183 -31.96 -0.81 14.05
CA VAL A 183 -32.51 -1.19 12.77
C VAL A 183 -34.01 -1.42 12.95
N VAL A 184 -34.84 -0.55 12.43
CA VAL A 184 -36.27 -0.87 12.19
C VAL A 184 -36.34 -1.51 10.81
N ASP A 185 -36.65 -2.80 10.84
CA ASP A 185 -36.95 -3.61 9.68
C ASP A 185 -38.31 -3.12 9.10
N THR A 186 -38.26 -2.43 7.99
CA THR A 186 -39.45 -2.16 7.14
C THR A 186 -39.13 -2.65 5.75
N GLY A 187 -39.75 -3.77 5.42
CA GLY A 187 -39.69 -4.37 4.11
C GLY A 187 -40.09 -3.38 3.00
N SER A 188 -39.30 -3.35 1.95
CA SER A 188 -39.66 -2.70 0.69
C SER A 188 -38.88 -3.27 -0.49
N GLU A 189 -39.62 -3.78 -1.37
CA GLU A 189 -39.51 -4.02 -2.81
C GLU A 189 -38.13 -3.80 -3.49
N SER A 190 -37.65 -4.89 -4.05
CA SER A 190 -36.50 -5.03 -4.91
C SER A 190 -36.71 -4.34 -6.27
N HIS A 191 -36.09 -3.19 -6.48
CA HIS A 191 -35.72 -2.74 -7.81
C HIS A 191 -34.32 -3.24 -8.13
N GLU A 192 -34.20 -4.19 -9.04
CA GLU A 192 -32.96 -4.62 -9.66
C GLU A 192 -32.29 -3.43 -10.35
N ALA A 193 -31.35 -2.79 -9.65
CA ALA A 193 -30.38 -1.95 -10.30
C ALA A 193 -29.39 -2.87 -11.04
N VAL A 194 -29.41 -2.81 -12.37
CA VAL A 194 -28.41 -3.44 -13.25
C VAL A 194 -27.05 -2.91 -12.87
N SER A 195 -26.37 -3.60 -11.97
CA SER A 195 -24.97 -3.37 -11.67
C SER A 195 -24.16 -3.97 -12.80
N SER A 196 -23.64 -3.13 -13.70
CA SER A 196 -22.53 -3.52 -14.57
C SER A 196 -21.43 -4.10 -13.70
N PRO A 197 -20.86 -5.26 -14.04
CA PRO A 197 -19.76 -5.83 -13.28
C PRO A 197 -18.59 -4.86 -13.37
N LEU A 198 -18.32 -4.14 -12.27
CA LEU A 198 -17.07 -3.40 -12.12
C LEU A 198 -15.93 -4.41 -12.25
N SER A 199 -14.90 -4.05 -12.97
CA SER A 199 -13.76 -4.90 -13.34
C SER A 199 -13.17 -5.64 -12.13
N PRO A 200 -12.71 -6.91 -12.28
CA PRO A 200 -12.26 -7.78 -11.19
C PRO A 200 -10.90 -7.40 -10.60
N GLN A 201 -10.63 -6.12 -10.37
CA GLN A 201 -9.33 -5.63 -9.85
C GLN A 201 -9.28 -5.52 -8.31
N ASP A 202 -9.95 -6.43 -7.61
CA ASP A 202 -10.18 -6.29 -6.17
C ASP A 202 -9.11 -6.94 -5.30
N GLY A 203 -8.27 -7.77 -5.88
CA GLY A 203 -7.32 -8.55 -5.11
C GLY A 203 -6.54 -9.54 -5.97
N PRO A 204 -6.74 -10.86 -5.77
CA PRO A 204 -5.98 -11.88 -6.47
C PRO A 204 -6.28 -11.95 -7.96
N SER A 205 -5.25 -12.18 -8.79
CA SER A 205 -5.43 -12.68 -10.15
C SER A 205 -6.18 -14.02 -10.15
N PRO A 206 -6.78 -14.45 -11.28
CA PRO A 206 -7.48 -15.73 -11.35
C PRO A 206 -6.62 -16.92 -10.91
N GLU A 207 -5.36 -16.94 -11.29
CA GLU A 207 -4.38 -17.99 -10.92
C GLU A 207 -4.09 -17.92 -9.41
N THR A 208 -3.86 -16.75 -8.88
CA THR A 208 -3.64 -16.56 -7.43
C THR A 208 -4.87 -16.96 -6.64
N LYS A 209 -6.06 -16.60 -7.09
CA LYS A 209 -7.31 -16.96 -6.43
C LYS A 209 -7.56 -18.46 -6.40
N SER A 210 -7.24 -19.16 -7.50
CA SER A 210 -7.51 -20.60 -7.62
C SER A 210 -6.47 -21.50 -6.95
N LEU A 211 -5.20 -21.09 -6.93
CA LEU A 211 -4.08 -21.95 -6.51
C LEU A 211 -3.35 -21.42 -5.27
N PHE A 212 -2.97 -20.16 -5.26
CA PHE A 212 -2.13 -19.61 -4.21
C PHE A 212 -2.90 -19.24 -2.95
N LEU A 213 -4.06 -18.61 -3.07
CA LEU A 213 -4.88 -18.20 -1.93
C LEU A 213 -5.30 -19.39 -1.04
N PRO A 214 -5.80 -20.54 -1.57
CA PRO A 214 -6.11 -21.69 -0.74
C PRO A 214 -4.90 -22.25 0.01
N LEU A 215 -3.72 -22.23 -0.62
CA LEU A 215 -2.48 -22.70 0.01
C LEU A 215 -2.07 -21.75 1.17
N VAL A 216 -2.10 -20.44 0.94
CA VAL A 216 -1.84 -19.47 2.00
C VAL A 216 -2.85 -19.65 3.14
N ALA A 217 -4.14 -19.76 2.84
CA ALA A 217 -5.19 -19.93 3.84
C ALA A 217 -5.00 -21.20 4.68
N SER A 218 -4.56 -22.31 4.09
CA SER A 218 -4.37 -23.58 4.80
C SER A 218 -3.11 -23.63 5.69
N THR A 219 -2.12 -22.77 5.43
CA THR A 219 -0.81 -22.82 6.11
C THR A 219 -0.54 -21.63 7.03
N CYS A 220 -1.27 -20.52 6.85
CA CYS A 220 -1.01 -19.25 7.51
C CYS A 220 -1.08 -19.33 9.04
N ASP A 221 -2.12 -19.95 9.59
CA ASP A 221 -2.32 -20.02 11.06
C ASP A 221 -1.15 -20.72 11.74
N ARG A 222 -0.65 -21.84 11.17
CA ARG A 222 0.52 -22.54 11.69
C ARG A 222 1.77 -21.66 11.58
N ALA A 223 1.95 -20.97 10.47
CA ALA A 223 3.08 -20.09 10.24
C ALA A 223 3.11 -18.93 11.24
N LEU A 224 1.97 -18.27 11.47
CA LEU A 224 1.85 -17.18 12.44
C LEU A 224 2.03 -17.66 13.88
N GLY A 225 1.55 -18.87 14.22
CA GLY A 225 1.81 -19.50 15.53
C GLY A 225 3.30 -19.75 15.76
N ASN A 226 4.03 -20.19 14.73
CA ASN A 226 5.49 -20.35 14.77
C ASN A 226 6.22 -19.00 14.91
N LEU A 227 5.79 -17.99 14.15
CA LEU A 227 6.31 -16.62 14.27
C LEU A 227 6.14 -16.07 15.68
N ARG A 228 4.95 -16.23 16.28
CA ARG A 228 4.66 -15.79 17.66
C ARG A 228 5.59 -16.46 18.67
N ARG A 229 5.77 -17.78 18.58
CA ARG A 229 6.69 -18.52 19.47
C ARG A 229 8.14 -18.05 19.33
N ARG A 230 8.61 -17.75 18.12
CA ARG A 230 9.96 -17.16 17.90
C ARG A 230 10.06 -15.78 18.55
N ALA A 231 9.04 -14.94 18.38
CA ALA A 231 9.02 -13.60 18.95
C ALA A 231 9.03 -13.63 20.48
N GLU A 232 8.24 -14.47 21.09
CA GLU A 232 8.20 -14.63 22.56
C GLU A 232 9.55 -15.08 23.09
N ARG A 233 10.22 -16.02 22.41
CA ARG A 233 11.56 -16.49 22.76
C ARG A 233 12.59 -15.35 22.67
N THR A 234 12.65 -14.67 21.52
CA THR A 234 13.60 -13.58 21.27
C THR A 234 13.39 -12.44 22.28
N THR A 235 12.15 -12.09 22.58
CA THR A 235 11.85 -11.02 23.54
C THR A 235 12.13 -11.43 24.99
N ALA A 236 11.97 -12.70 25.35
CA ALA A 236 12.34 -13.23 26.66
C ALA A 236 13.87 -13.23 26.86
N GLU A 237 14.63 -13.69 25.85
CA GLU A 237 16.09 -13.66 25.84
C GLU A 237 16.62 -12.23 25.99
N GLN A 238 16.01 -11.28 25.28
CA GLN A 238 16.39 -9.86 25.35
C GLN A 238 16.12 -9.27 26.75
N ARG A 239 14.99 -9.59 27.37
CA ARG A 239 14.67 -9.14 28.75
C ARG A 239 15.61 -9.72 29.78
N SER A 240 16.13 -10.92 29.57
CA SER A 240 17.06 -11.60 30.46
C SER A 240 18.49 -11.03 30.36
N SER A 241 18.79 -10.24 29.35
CA SER A 241 20.08 -9.62 29.15
C SER A 241 20.31 -8.51 30.18
N ALA A 242 21.47 -8.52 30.84
CA ALA A 242 21.86 -7.52 31.85
C ALA A 242 21.96 -6.08 31.28
N PHE A 243 21.96 -5.92 29.97
CA PHE A 243 22.08 -4.64 29.26
C PHE A 243 20.79 -4.22 28.55
N CYS A 244 19.62 -4.79 28.89
CA CYS A 244 18.35 -4.45 28.25
C CYS A 244 17.96 -3.01 28.56
N SER A 245 17.94 -2.16 27.52
CA SER A 245 17.52 -0.76 27.65
C SER A 245 15.99 -0.62 27.63
N ALA A 246 15.46 0.48 28.18
CA ALA A 246 14.04 0.80 28.10
C ALA A 246 13.55 0.94 26.64
N ILE A 247 14.47 1.29 25.73
CA ILE A 247 14.18 1.38 24.29
C ILE A 247 13.98 -0.02 23.71
N ASP A 248 14.83 -0.98 24.08
CA ASP A 248 14.72 -2.36 23.58
C ASP A 248 13.44 -3.05 24.09
N GLN A 249 13.03 -2.75 25.32
CA GLN A 249 11.78 -3.23 25.88
C GLN A 249 10.57 -2.70 25.10
N ARG A 250 10.56 -1.40 24.77
CA ARG A 250 9.49 -0.80 23.92
C ARG A 250 9.47 -1.40 22.53
N ARG A 251 10.62 -1.61 21.89
CA ARG A 251 10.73 -2.28 20.59
C ARG A 251 10.19 -3.71 20.66
N ALA A 252 10.59 -4.49 21.66
CA ALA A 252 10.10 -5.85 21.87
C ALA A 252 8.57 -5.90 22.04
N HIS A 253 8.00 -4.97 22.82
CA HIS A 253 6.55 -4.85 22.97
C HIS A 253 5.85 -4.51 21.65
N ALA A 254 6.38 -3.54 20.91
CA ALA A 254 5.84 -3.15 19.60
C ALA A 254 5.85 -4.31 18.59
N LEU A 255 6.86 -5.19 18.62
CA LEU A 255 6.92 -6.37 17.75
C LEU A 255 5.81 -7.40 18.11
N LEU A 256 5.60 -7.68 19.39
CA LEU A 256 4.53 -8.59 19.84
C LEU A 256 3.14 -8.04 19.50
N GLU A 257 2.93 -6.75 19.68
CA GLU A 257 1.70 -6.06 19.25
C GLU A 257 1.50 -6.17 17.75
N THR A 258 2.57 -5.98 16.96
CA THR A 258 2.53 -6.09 15.50
C THR A 258 2.10 -7.50 15.05
N ILE A 259 2.55 -8.56 15.73
CA ILE A 259 2.13 -9.94 15.42
C ILE A 259 0.63 -10.11 15.66
N THR A 260 0.09 -9.56 16.74
CA THR A 260 -1.35 -9.61 17.03
C THR A 260 -2.16 -8.88 15.93
N ILE A 261 -1.65 -7.75 15.45
CA ILE A 261 -2.26 -7.02 14.34
C ILE A 261 -2.19 -7.85 13.05
N LEU A 262 -1.05 -8.52 12.79
CA LEU A 262 -0.87 -9.38 11.62
C LEU A 262 -1.81 -10.60 11.64
N GLU A 263 -1.96 -11.25 12.80
CA GLU A 263 -2.90 -12.37 12.99
C GLU A 263 -4.34 -11.93 12.73
N SER A 264 -4.75 -10.78 13.26
CA SER A 264 -6.07 -10.20 12.99
C SER A 264 -6.27 -9.89 11.51
N CYS A 265 -5.25 -9.32 10.86
CA CYS A 265 -5.26 -9.01 9.44
C CYS A 265 -5.39 -10.30 8.59
N ALA A 266 -4.60 -11.32 8.88
CA ALA A 266 -4.62 -12.59 8.18
C ALA A 266 -5.97 -13.32 8.36
N SER A 267 -6.48 -13.37 9.57
CA SER A 267 -7.80 -13.95 9.88
C SER A 267 -8.90 -13.26 9.08
N ALA A 268 -8.92 -11.93 9.03
CA ALA A 268 -9.90 -11.18 8.26
C ALA A 268 -9.74 -11.39 6.74
N ALA A 269 -8.50 -11.46 6.24
CA ALA A 269 -8.21 -11.61 4.81
C ALA A 269 -8.52 -13.02 4.28
N LEU A 270 -8.34 -14.06 5.10
CA LEU A 270 -8.44 -15.46 4.70
C LEU A 270 -9.75 -16.14 5.13
N SER A 271 -10.66 -15.42 5.82
CA SER A 271 -11.95 -15.96 6.23
C SER A 271 -12.82 -16.29 5.02
N PRO A 272 -13.50 -17.46 5.00
CA PRO A 272 -14.42 -17.85 3.93
C PRO A 272 -15.63 -16.92 3.92
N GLY A 273 -15.61 -15.87 3.16
CA GLY A 273 -16.69 -14.85 3.11
C GLY A 273 -16.17 -13.44 2.89
N ALA A 274 -14.86 -13.20 3.02
CA ALA A 274 -14.26 -11.93 2.67
C ALA A 274 -14.37 -11.62 1.15
N SER A 275 -14.44 -12.68 0.31
CA SER A 275 -14.57 -12.55 -1.14
C SER A 275 -16.02 -12.40 -1.65
N ASP A 276 -17.04 -12.78 -0.84
CA ASP A 276 -18.42 -12.86 -1.34
C ASP A 276 -19.39 -11.89 -0.63
N LYS A 277 -18.96 -11.26 0.48
CA LYS A 277 -19.78 -10.28 1.22
C LYS A 277 -19.67 -8.84 0.69
N GLY A 278 -19.05 -8.62 -0.45
CA GLY A 278 -18.97 -7.33 -1.14
C GLY A 278 -20.31 -6.78 -1.67
N LYS A 279 -21.42 -7.46 -1.41
CA LYS A 279 -22.78 -6.94 -1.70
C LYS A 279 -23.41 -6.31 -0.47
N VAL A 280 -22.78 -5.31 0.11
CA VAL A 280 -23.56 -4.31 0.85
C VAL A 280 -24.09 -3.34 -0.21
N VAL A 281 -25.32 -3.58 -0.62
CA VAL A 281 -26.07 -2.69 -1.50
C VAL A 281 -26.32 -1.38 -0.74
N PHE A 282 -25.44 -0.43 -0.89
CA PHE A 282 -25.75 0.96 -0.55
C PHE A 282 -26.62 1.51 -1.70
N THR A 283 -27.92 1.44 -1.52
CA THR A 283 -28.86 2.19 -2.34
C THR A 283 -28.69 3.67 -2.06
N ALA A 284 -27.79 4.31 -2.77
CA ALA A 284 -27.74 5.76 -2.86
C ALA A 284 -28.71 6.18 -3.97
N SER A 285 -29.98 6.35 -3.63
CA SER A 285 -30.90 7.10 -4.49
C SER A 285 -30.40 8.56 -4.57
N PRO A 286 -30.22 9.15 -5.76
CA PRO A 286 -29.68 10.50 -5.91
C PRO A 286 -30.63 11.63 -5.44
N ASN A 287 -31.80 11.32 -4.91
CA ASN A 287 -32.85 12.29 -4.61
C ASN A 287 -33.50 12.16 -3.22
N THR A 288 -32.85 11.57 -2.25
CA THR A 288 -33.35 11.66 -0.89
C THR A 288 -32.52 12.69 -0.11
N GLN A 289 -33.13 13.81 0.20
CA GLN A 289 -32.72 14.72 1.28
C GLN A 289 -32.80 13.95 2.59
N HIS A 290 -31.96 12.94 2.78
CA HIS A 290 -31.68 12.43 4.10
C HIS A 290 -30.77 13.46 4.77
N THR A 291 -31.38 14.29 5.58
CA THR A 291 -30.72 15.08 6.62
C THR A 291 -29.66 14.22 7.27
N SER A 292 -28.44 14.54 6.91
CA SER A 292 -27.23 13.84 7.29
C SER A 292 -27.17 13.70 8.80
N VAL A 293 -27.09 12.47 9.27
CA VAL A 293 -26.64 12.12 10.63
C VAL A 293 -25.18 12.58 10.85
N PHE A 294 -24.42 12.79 9.80
CA PHE A 294 -23.16 13.51 9.82
C PHE A 294 -23.44 15.01 9.81
N GLY A 295 -23.72 15.55 11.00
CA GLY A 295 -23.74 16.99 11.17
C GLY A 295 -22.49 17.58 10.55
N CYS A 296 -22.66 18.70 9.85
CA CYS A 296 -21.61 19.47 9.17
C CYS A 296 -20.59 20.00 10.21
N SER A 297 -19.90 19.10 10.93
CA SER A 297 -18.90 19.39 11.91
C SER A 297 -17.57 19.49 11.19
N ARG A 298 -17.07 20.71 11.05
CA ARG A 298 -15.71 21.04 10.61
C ARG A 298 -15.39 20.89 9.12
N GLY A 299 -16.28 21.31 8.22
CA GLY A 299 -15.90 21.56 6.82
C GLY A 299 -15.43 20.32 6.04
N VAL A 300 -15.97 19.11 6.33
CA VAL A 300 -15.73 17.89 5.54
C VAL A 300 -17.03 17.46 4.89
N SER A 301 -17.00 17.30 3.56
CA SER A 301 -18.13 16.79 2.79
C SER A 301 -18.46 15.34 3.15
N PRO A 302 -19.74 14.94 3.21
CA PRO A 302 -20.12 13.58 3.61
C PRO A 302 -19.50 12.47 2.75
N TRP A 303 -19.33 12.70 1.46
CA TRP A 303 -18.72 11.70 0.56
C TRP A 303 -17.22 11.54 0.85
N VAL A 304 -16.49 12.65 1.15
CA VAL A 304 -15.07 12.59 1.51
C VAL A 304 -14.91 11.82 2.81
N ALA A 305 -15.70 12.12 3.83
CA ALA A 305 -15.65 11.44 5.11
C ALA A 305 -15.87 9.92 4.94
N ARG A 306 -16.93 9.51 4.24
CA ARG A 306 -17.24 8.09 3.98
C ARG A 306 -16.11 7.41 3.21
N TYR A 307 -15.64 8.01 2.12
CA TYR A 307 -14.55 7.47 1.32
C TYR A 307 -13.28 7.30 2.15
N MET A 308 -12.90 8.32 2.92
CA MET A 308 -11.68 8.28 3.75
C MET A 308 -11.78 7.28 4.90
N ILE A 309 -12.92 7.17 5.59
CA ILE A 309 -13.14 6.13 6.62
C ILE A 309 -12.94 4.74 6.01
N SER A 310 -13.45 4.51 4.81
CA SER A 310 -13.31 3.25 4.10
C SER A 310 -11.86 2.96 3.68
N VAL A 311 -11.15 3.92 3.08
CA VAL A 311 -9.77 3.69 2.58
C VAL A 311 -8.71 3.69 3.69
N THR A 312 -8.95 4.40 4.81
CA THR A 312 -8.04 4.40 5.96
C THR A 312 -8.28 3.21 6.90
N SER A 313 -9.32 2.42 6.66
CA SER A 313 -9.71 1.27 7.48
C SER A 313 -9.99 1.64 8.94
N MET A 314 -10.53 2.82 9.19
CA MET A 314 -11.01 3.25 10.52
C MET A 314 -12.19 2.40 10.98
N GLU A 315 -13.03 1.94 10.05
CA GLU A 315 -13.99 0.86 10.27
C GLU A 315 -13.38 -0.47 9.78
N ALA A 316 -13.93 -1.61 10.22
CA ALA A 316 -13.45 -2.92 9.80
C ALA A 316 -13.56 -3.06 8.28
N PRO A 317 -12.44 -3.13 7.53
CA PRO A 317 -12.50 -3.20 6.09
C PRO A 317 -12.99 -4.58 5.64
N GLN A 318 -13.80 -4.61 4.58
CA GLN A 318 -14.35 -5.86 4.01
C GLN A 318 -13.70 -6.22 2.68
N ILE A 319 -12.97 -5.30 2.07
CA ILE A 319 -12.32 -5.48 0.78
C ILE A 319 -10.91 -6.01 1.01
N LEU A 320 -10.53 -7.11 0.36
CA LEU A 320 -9.27 -7.82 0.60
C LEU A 320 -8.04 -6.89 0.58
N ARG A 321 -7.92 -6.03 -0.43
CA ARG A 321 -6.81 -5.08 -0.54
C ARG A 321 -6.74 -4.10 0.65
N ARG A 322 -7.89 -3.64 1.15
CA ARG A 322 -7.96 -2.74 2.31
C ARG A 322 -7.64 -3.46 3.60
N ILE A 323 -8.10 -4.72 3.75
CA ILE A 323 -7.76 -5.57 4.89
C ILE A 323 -6.25 -5.72 4.97
N ILE A 324 -5.60 -6.17 3.90
CA ILE A 324 -4.16 -6.44 3.88
C ILE A 324 -3.34 -5.16 4.07
N MET A 325 -3.69 -4.08 3.36
CA MET A 325 -2.96 -2.81 3.45
C MET A 325 -3.20 -2.07 4.78
N SER A 326 -4.29 -2.36 5.51
CA SER A 326 -4.56 -1.78 6.83
C SER A 326 -3.48 -2.13 7.87
N PHE A 327 -2.73 -3.21 7.65
CA PHE A 327 -1.59 -3.58 8.49
C PHE A 327 -0.60 -2.43 8.64
N LEU A 328 -0.22 -1.75 7.55
CA LEU A 328 0.69 -0.60 7.60
C LEU A 328 0.12 0.57 8.41
N ASN A 329 -1.19 0.73 8.41
CA ASN A 329 -1.87 1.79 9.16
C ASN A 329 -1.96 1.49 10.66
N LYS A 330 -2.11 0.22 11.02
CA LYS A 330 -2.29 -0.24 12.40
C LYS A 330 -0.98 -0.57 13.10
N ALA A 331 0.05 -1.00 12.35
CA ALA A 331 1.34 -1.39 12.92
C ALA A 331 1.98 -0.24 13.72
N PRO A 332 2.59 -0.52 14.89
CA PRO A 332 3.31 0.47 15.68
C PRO A 332 4.41 1.19 14.88
N THR A 333 4.59 2.47 15.15
CA THR A 333 5.61 3.30 14.46
C THR A 333 7.02 2.76 14.69
N GLU A 334 7.30 2.24 15.89
CA GLU A 334 8.57 1.60 16.25
C GLU A 334 8.90 0.43 15.33
N PHE A 335 7.93 -0.44 15.04
CA PHE A 335 8.10 -1.55 14.11
C PHE A 335 8.44 -1.05 12.71
N LEU A 336 7.66 -0.11 12.18
CA LEU A 336 7.89 0.44 10.83
C LEU A 336 9.24 1.14 10.72
N ASN A 337 9.70 1.83 11.78
CA ASN A 337 11.02 2.44 11.82
C ASN A 337 12.15 1.40 11.76
N ILE A 338 11.98 0.27 12.46
CA ILE A 338 12.95 -0.84 12.39
C ILE A 338 13.00 -1.41 10.97
N VAL A 339 11.85 -1.74 10.37
CA VAL A 339 11.78 -2.25 9.00
C VAL A 339 12.44 -1.29 8.01
N ARG A 340 12.11 0.00 8.08
CA ARG A 340 12.70 1.03 7.21
C ARG A 340 14.21 1.15 7.38
N SER A 341 14.72 1.13 8.61
CA SER A 341 16.16 1.22 8.87
C SER A 341 16.93 0.06 8.23
N VAL A 342 16.32 -1.12 8.17
CA VAL A 342 16.92 -2.29 7.51
C VAL A 342 16.83 -2.18 5.99
N LEU A 343 15.66 -1.83 5.45
CA LEU A 343 15.44 -1.70 3.99
C LEU A 343 16.30 -0.60 3.36
N ASP A 344 16.52 0.50 4.08
CA ASP A 344 17.33 1.64 3.63
C ASP A 344 18.84 1.45 3.87
N SER A 345 19.24 0.33 4.49
CA SER A 345 20.65 0.05 4.75
C SER A 345 21.42 -0.20 3.45
N PRO A 346 22.67 0.29 3.31
CA PRO A 346 23.51 0.04 2.14
C PRO A 346 23.79 -1.44 1.88
N THR A 347 23.61 -2.29 2.88
CA THR A 347 23.73 -3.75 2.75
C THR A 347 22.63 -4.38 1.91
N VAL A 348 21.48 -3.74 1.77
CA VAL A 348 20.38 -4.18 0.89
C VAL A 348 20.60 -3.69 -0.54
N LYS A 349 21.15 -2.50 -0.72
CA LYS A 349 21.55 -1.99 -2.05
C LYS A 349 22.77 -2.76 -2.51
N GLY A 350 22.59 -3.70 -3.45
CA GLY A 350 23.65 -4.51 -4.02
C GLY A 350 24.85 -3.66 -4.39
N ARG A 351 26.00 -3.95 -3.79
CA ARG A 351 27.27 -3.34 -4.08
C ARG A 351 27.66 -3.75 -5.50
N ASN A 352 27.35 -2.92 -6.49
CA ASN A 352 27.98 -3.01 -7.79
C ASN A 352 29.46 -2.66 -7.61
N GLU A 353 30.30 -3.69 -7.66
CA GLU A 353 31.75 -3.67 -7.42
C GLU A 353 32.55 -2.89 -8.47
N ASN A 354 32.12 -1.81 -9.05
CA ASN A 354 32.96 -1.01 -9.94
C ASN A 354 32.52 0.44 -10.05
N THR A 355 32.40 1.15 -8.92
CA THR A 355 32.34 2.61 -8.99
C THR A 355 33.29 3.19 -7.92
N THR A 356 34.51 3.44 -8.35
CA THR A 356 35.43 4.36 -7.66
C THR A 356 34.86 5.76 -7.74
N LEU A 357 34.11 6.18 -6.72
CA LEU A 357 33.73 7.57 -6.48
C LEU A 357 34.45 8.09 -5.23
N PRO A 358 34.88 9.37 -5.21
CA PRO A 358 35.74 9.92 -4.19
C PRO A 358 35.03 9.98 -2.82
N ALA A 359 35.78 9.66 -1.81
CA ALA A 359 35.41 9.71 -0.38
C ALA A 359 35.04 11.14 0.02
N SER A 360 33.77 11.52 -0.04
CA SER A 360 33.25 12.73 0.59
C SER A 360 31.74 12.63 0.76
N SER A 361 31.27 11.73 1.58
CA SER A 361 29.96 11.82 2.23
C SER A 361 29.98 10.91 3.46
N ALA A 362 29.52 11.45 4.59
CA ALA A 362 29.53 10.88 5.92
C ALA A 362 29.39 9.35 5.91
N THR A 363 30.39 8.66 6.42
CA THR A 363 30.45 7.22 6.67
C THR A 363 29.28 6.84 7.59
N ARG A 364 28.15 6.46 6.97
CA ARG A 364 27.07 5.80 7.69
C ARG A 364 27.59 4.40 8.04
N GLU A 365 27.86 4.17 9.30
CA GLU A 365 28.30 2.86 9.77
C GLU A 365 27.33 1.76 9.28
N PRO A 366 27.83 0.59 8.87
CA PRO A 366 26.97 -0.51 8.46
C PRO A 366 26.05 -0.87 9.62
N LEU A 367 24.74 -0.92 9.37
CA LEU A 367 23.74 -1.27 10.37
C LEU A 367 24.05 -2.67 10.90
N MET A 368 24.41 -2.75 12.19
CA MET A 368 24.54 -4.04 12.87
C MET A 368 23.17 -4.65 13.04
N VAL A 369 22.87 -5.69 12.28
CA VAL A 369 21.58 -6.38 12.32
C VAL A 369 21.49 -7.16 13.64
N THR A 370 20.58 -6.73 14.51
CA THR A 370 20.33 -7.37 15.82
C THR A 370 19.18 -8.37 15.73
N PRO A 371 18.97 -9.26 16.73
CA PRO A 371 17.81 -10.16 16.76
C PRO A 371 16.45 -9.44 16.61
N ILE A 372 16.34 -8.21 17.12
CA ILE A 372 15.14 -7.36 16.94
C ILE A 372 14.92 -6.98 15.47
N HIS A 373 15.98 -6.66 14.74
CA HIS A 373 15.89 -6.37 13.31
C HIS A 373 15.47 -7.62 12.51
N ILE A 374 16.04 -8.79 12.86
CA ILE A 374 15.69 -10.07 12.24
C ILE A 374 14.22 -10.40 12.48
N LEU A 375 13.74 -10.26 13.73
CA LEU A 375 12.34 -10.51 14.07
C LEU A 375 11.40 -9.53 13.36
N ALA A 376 11.75 -8.25 13.30
CA ALA A 376 10.93 -7.27 12.56
C ALA A 376 10.82 -7.62 11.07
N MET A 377 11.92 -8.06 10.46
CA MET A 377 11.92 -8.50 9.05
C MET A 377 11.18 -9.84 8.86
N ASP A 378 11.19 -10.74 9.85
CA ASP A 378 10.40 -11.98 9.84
C ASP A 378 8.89 -11.65 9.86
N ILE A 379 8.45 -10.73 10.72
CA ILE A 379 7.06 -10.25 10.75
C ILE A 379 6.68 -9.60 9.42
N PHE A 380 7.55 -8.73 8.89
CA PHE A 380 7.32 -8.05 7.62
C PHE A 380 7.22 -9.03 6.45
N ALA A 381 8.06 -10.06 6.41
CA ALA A 381 8.02 -11.12 5.41
C ALA A 381 6.69 -11.91 5.43
N HIS A 382 6.15 -12.21 6.62
CA HIS A 382 4.85 -12.87 6.73
C HIS A 382 3.71 -12.00 6.19
N TRP A 383 3.75 -10.68 6.45
CA TRP A 383 2.78 -9.76 5.86
C TRP A 383 2.93 -9.65 4.33
N LEU A 384 4.16 -9.66 3.80
CA LEU A 384 4.41 -9.62 2.35
C LEU A 384 3.81 -10.83 1.61
N VAL A 385 3.71 -12.00 2.26
CA VAL A 385 2.97 -13.14 1.69
C VAL A 385 1.49 -12.80 1.47
N LEU A 386 0.86 -12.06 2.38
CA LEU A 386 -0.50 -11.59 2.18
C LEU A 386 -0.57 -10.55 1.06
N VAL A 387 0.43 -9.66 0.95
CA VAL A 387 0.50 -8.68 -0.15
C VAL A 387 0.60 -9.36 -1.52
N MET A 388 1.26 -10.53 -1.62
CA MET A 388 1.30 -11.31 -2.87
C MET A 388 -0.08 -11.79 -3.35
N LEU A 389 -1.11 -11.77 -2.49
CA LEU A 389 -2.50 -12.03 -2.88
C LEU A 389 -3.13 -10.87 -3.68
N LEU A 390 -2.47 -9.71 -3.75
CA LEU A 390 -2.96 -8.50 -4.40
C LEU A 390 -2.36 -8.28 -5.80
N ASP A 391 -1.86 -9.32 -6.42
CA ASP A 391 -1.21 -9.27 -7.74
C ASP A 391 -2.13 -8.81 -8.88
N GLY A 392 -3.46 -8.94 -8.72
CA GLY A 392 -4.44 -8.40 -9.66
C GLY A 392 -4.73 -6.90 -9.49
N VAL A 393 -4.16 -6.24 -8.47
CA VAL A 393 -4.31 -4.80 -8.22
C VAL A 393 -3.13 -4.05 -8.84
N TRP A 394 -3.31 -3.38 -9.97
CA TRP A 394 -2.22 -2.83 -10.77
C TRP A 394 -1.24 -1.90 -10.03
N TRP A 395 -1.71 -1.11 -9.05
CA TRP A 395 -0.83 -0.22 -8.26
C TRP A 395 -0.14 -0.91 -7.07
N ILE A 396 -0.42 -2.21 -6.84
CA ILE A 396 0.28 -3.06 -5.87
C ILE A 396 1.05 -4.16 -6.60
N SER A 397 0.37 -4.91 -7.47
CA SER A 397 0.94 -5.92 -8.38
C SER A 397 2.04 -6.78 -7.71
N ASN A 398 3.26 -6.73 -8.23
CA ASN A 398 4.38 -7.56 -7.81
C ASN A 398 5.16 -7.02 -6.58
N ILE A 399 4.68 -5.95 -5.90
CA ILE A 399 5.38 -5.39 -4.73
C ILE A 399 5.64 -6.48 -3.68
N GLY A 400 4.62 -7.29 -3.33
CA GLY A 400 4.77 -8.33 -2.32
C GLY A 400 5.85 -9.34 -2.66
N GLN A 401 5.87 -9.84 -3.88
CA GLN A 401 6.85 -10.83 -4.34
C GLN A 401 8.26 -10.23 -4.42
N TRP A 402 8.40 -9.02 -4.95
CA TRP A 402 9.68 -8.34 -5.06
C TRP A 402 10.29 -8.04 -3.69
N GLU A 403 9.55 -7.37 -2.82
CA GLU A 403 10.03 -7.03 -1.48
C GLU A 403 10.37 -8.27 -0.66
N LEU A 404 9.58 -9.34 -0.78
CA LEU A 404 9.87 -10.59 -0.10
C LEU A 404 11.18 -11.22 -0.62
N SER A 405 11.48 -11.13 -1.93
CA SER A 405 12.75 -11.59 -2.48
C SER A 405 13.96 -10.85 -1.90
N GLN A 406 13.81 -9.54 -1.67
CA GLN A 406 14.86 -8.72 -1.04
C GLN A 406 15.07 -9.12 0.43
N VAL A 407 13.97 -9.36 1.17
CA VAL A 407 14.05 -9.86 2.55
C VAL A 407 14.71 -11.23 2.63
N ILE A 408 14.33 -12.18 1.75
CA ILE A 408 14.95 -13.50 1.67
C ILE A 408 16.47 -13.37 1.39
N SER A 409 16.84 -12.51 0.46
CA SER A 409 18.24 -12.25 0.09
C SER A 409 19.02 -11.67 1.27
N LEU A 410 18.41 -10.78 2.05
CA LEU A 410 18.99 -10.25 3.27
C LEU A 410 19.20 -11.34 4.33
N MET A 411 18.16 -12.16 4.60
CA MET A 411 18.23 -13.24 5.58
C MET A 411 19.28 -14.29 5.22
N LYS A 412 19.45 -14.60 3.92
CA LYS A 412 20.51 -15.47 3.41
C LYS A 412 21.90 -14.88 3.68
N ARG A 413 22.12 -13.61 3.39
CA ARG A 413 23.40 -12.94 3.63
C ARG A 413 23.76 -12.86 5.12
N GLN A 414 22.76 -12.75 5.99
CA GLN A 414 22.96 -12.77 7.45
C GLN A 414 23.08 -14.19 8.02
N ASN A 415 22.94 -15.21 7.19
CA ASN A 415 22.99 -16.65 7.57
C ASN A 415 22.00 -17.02 8.70
N VAL A 416 20.82 -16.39 8.71
CA VAL A 416 19.81 -16.60 9.77
C VAL A 416 18.64 -17.48 9.34
N LEU A 417 18.55 -17.89 8.08
CA LEU A 417 17.43 -18.71 7.59
C LEU A 417 17.29 -20.03 8.33
N SER A 418 18.40 -20.67 8.72
CA SER A 418 18.38 -21.91 9.50
C SER A 418 17.80 -21.73 10.90
N GLN A 419 17.86 -20.51 11.45
CA GLN A 419 17.26 -20.16 12.75
C GLN A 419 15.76 -19.84 12.65
N LEU A 420 15.31 -19.43 11.45
CA LEU A 420 13.91 -19.12 11.15
C LEU A 420 13.13 -20.35 10.70
N ALA A 421 13.82 -21.37 10.21
CA ALA A 421 13.23 -22.67 9.84
C ALA A 421 12.84 -23.46 11.09
N ASP A 422 11.66 -24.05 11.10
CA ASP A 422 11.22 -24.95 12.19
C ASP A 422 11.68 -26.38 11.91
N SER A 423 12.56 -26.90 12.74
CA SER A 423 13.03 -28.31 12.92
C SER A 423 13.28 -29.16 11.65
N SER A 424 12.59 -28.97 10.56
CA SER A 424 12.75 -29.66 9.26
C SER A 424 11.98 -28.97 8.13
N GLU A 425 11.26 -27.90 8.41
CA GLU A 425 10.46 -27.18 7.41
C GLU A 425 11.16 -25.88 7.01
N MET A 426 11.10 -25.59 5.72
CA MET A 426 11.58 -24.33 5.16
C MET A 426 10.83 -23.15 5.82
N TRP A 427 11.47 -22.01 6.00
CA TRP A 427 10.84 -20.78 6.48
C TRP A 427 9.63 -20.43 5.59
N TRP A 428 8.46 -20.28 6.21
CA TRP A 428 7.18 -20.18 5.49
C TRP A 428 7.14 -19.09 4.44
N PRO A 429 7.62 -17.84 4.69
CA PRO A 429 7.62 -16.83 3.63
C PRO A 429 8.48 -17.22 2.41
N GLU A 430 9.62 -17.90 2.60
CA GLU A 430 10.44 -18.40 1.50
C GLU A 430 9.72 -19.50 0.73
N SER A 431 9.06 -20.43 1.43
CA SER A 431 8.24 -21.47 0.82
C SER A 431 7.14 -20.88 -0.06
N MET A 432 6.40 -19.89 0.45
CA MET A 432 5.33 -19.22 -0.28
C MET A 432 5.86 -18.42 -1.49
N TYR A 433 7.02 -17.78 -1.34
CA TYR A 433 7.70 -17.11 -2.45
C TYR A 433 8.04 -18.06 -3.59
N LEU A 434 8.61 -19.21 -3.27
CA LEU A 434 8.99 -20.23 -4.28
C LEU A 434 7.74 -20.76 -5.00
N VAL A 435 6.69 -21.10 -4.26
CA VAL A 435 5.41 -21.54 -4.84
C VAL A 435 4.83 -20.46 -5.76
N LYS A 436 4.78 -19.22 -5.31
CA LYS A 436 4.25 -18.12 -6.13
C LYS A 436 5.02 -17.94 -7.42
N ARG A 437 6.35 -18.05 -7.36
CA ARG A 437 7.23 -17.95 -8.54
C ARG A 437 6.95 -19.06 -9.55
N GLU A 438 6.72 -20.30 -9.10
CA GLU A 438 6.37 -21.40 -10.00
C GLU A 438 4.96 -21.31 -10.61
N LEU A 439 4.04 -20.64 -9.90
CA LEU A 439 2.66 -20.38 -10.38
C LEU A 439 2.58 -19.23 -11.38
N THR A 440 3.57 -18.34 -11.40
CA THR A 440 3.72 -17.33 -12.45
C THR A 440 4.71 -17.85 -13.47
N PRO A 441 4.27 -18.68 -14.47
CA PRO A 441 5.17 -19.08 -15.52
C PRO A 441 5.66 -17.83 -16.25
N ASP A 442 6.92 -17.86 -16.69
CA ASP A 442 7.63 -16.76 -17.36
C ASP A 442 6.73 -15.95 -18.31
N SER A 443 6.00 -14.96 -17.74
CA SER A 443 5.26 -13.95 -18.50
C SER A 443 6.20 -12.91 -19.07
#